data_d7869e7829bf953a313c12e33896a320
#
_entry.id   d7869e7829bf953a313c12e33896a320
#
_cell.length_a   1.000
_cell.length_b   1.000
_cell.length_c   1.000
_cell.angle_alpha   90.00
_cell.angle_beta   90.00
_cell.angle_gamma   90.00
#
_symmetry.space_group_name_H-M   'P 1'
#
loop_
_entity.id
_entity.type
_entity.pdbx_description
1 polymer ?
#
loop_
_entity_poly.entity_id
_entity_poly.type
_entity_poly.pdbx_seq_one_letter_code
_entity_poly.pdbx_strand_id
1 'polypeptide(L)'
;MFTRPSLPRGTIGGMRANSSRRAVLAAAAAAPVMAAGVSAAPAPAEAASERPLVIAHRGASHYAPENTMAAFDLAMDLRSDLVETDVQRTKDGVLVLVHDTDLKRTTNIEQRYPGRRSYAVKDTTWAEIKTLDAGSWKAAKYRGERIPTLSSVVRRVKERRSGLLLELKSPSLYPGIEQQIDRIFRASGFVSYGRATGKVQVQSFDFTSMKRYHAIDPWMPVGLLGRPYRWELDDLTWADQVNPNYLASDATYVRDLHAQGFVSYTWTVNDEIGMNMVLDRGHDGIITNRPDLAHSVLLARG
;
A
#
# COMPACT_ATOMS: atom_id res chain seq x y z
N MET A 1 -14.15 50.40 -28.28
CA MET A 1 -15.38 51.13 -28.58
C MET A 1 -16.48 50.50 -27.73
N PHE A 2 -17.08 51.33 -26.85
CA PHE A 2 -18.31 51.14 -26.06
C PHE A 2 -18.28 50.04 -24.95
N THR A 3 -18.59 50.30 -23.75
CA THR A 3 -18.85 51.37 -22.74
C THR A 3 -19.48 50.65 -21.55
N ARG A 4 -19.01 50.95 -20.32
CA ARG A 4 -19.71 50.63 -19.05
C ARG A 4 -20.94 51.56 -18.89
N PRO A 5 -21.89 51.20 -18.04
CA PRO A 5 -22.41 52.14 -17.05
C PRO A 5 -22.45 51.59 -15.63
N SER A 6 -22.14 52.31 -14.76
CA SER A 6 -22.22 53.17 -13.58
C SER A 6 -23.46 52.94 -12.68
N LEU A 7 -23.14 52.96 -11.37
CA LEU A 7 -23.97 52.95 -10.16
C LEU A 7 -25.08 54.03 -10.10
N PRO A 8 -26.00 53.94 -9.11
CA PRO A 8 -26.17 55.09 -8.25
C PRO A 8 -26.11 54.86 -6.74
N ARG A 9 -25.68 55.91 -6.05
CA ARG A 9 -25.72 56.20 -4.61
C ARG A 9 -27.06 56.82 -4.21
N GLY A 10 -27.44 56.69 -2.92
CA GLY A 10 -28.45 57.54 -2.25
C GLY A 10 -28.55 57.05 -0.79
N THR A 11 -28.37 57.75 0.12
CA THR A 11 -28.38 59.01 0.90
C THR A 11 -29.13 58.78 2.23
N ILE A 12 -28.43 58.96 3.31
CA ILE A 12 -28.55 59.78 4.55
C ILE A 12 -29.95 60.01 5.14
N GLY A 13 -30.01 59.82 6.46
CA GLY A 13 -30.95 60.42 7.45
C GLY A 13 -30.89 59.61 8.75
N GLY A 14 -30.53 60.07 9.88
CA GLY A 14 -30.52 61.38 10.51
C GLY A 14 -31.30 61.34 11.82
N MET A 15 -30.58 61.42 12.98
CA MET A 15 -30.97 61.97 14.29
C MET A 15 -32.17 61.39 15.07
N ARG A 16 -32.02 61.00 16.34
CA ARG A 16 -32.01 61.86 17.53
C ARG A 16 -31.71 61.11 18.83
N ALA A 17 -30.97 61.80 19.70
CA ALA A 17 -30.71 61.45 21.07
C ALA A 17 -31.94 61.57 21.99
N ASN A 18 -31.97 60.81 23.04
CA ASN A 18 -32.65 61.22 24.30
C ASN A 18 -31.90 60.66 25.50
N SER A 19 -31.56 61.59 26.39
CA SER A 19 -30.88 61.43 27.66
C SER A 19 -31.88 61.10 28.79
N SER A 20 -31.58 60.15 29.65
CA SER A 20 -32.04 60.21 31.05
C SER A 20 -31.06 59.47 32.01
N ARG A 21 -30.64 60.23 32.98
CA ARG A 21 -29.76 59.90 34.09
C ARG A 21 -30.47 59.02 35.13
N ARG A 22 -29.72 58.12 35.78
CA ARG A 22 -29.70 57.66 37.21
C ARG A 22 -29.41 56.15 37.20
N ALA A 23 -28.60 55.56 38.01
CA ALA A 23 -28.03 55.78 39.34
C ALA A 23 -26.85 54.82 39.49
N VAL A 24 -25.84 55.28 40.24
CA VAL A 24 -24.66 54.50 40.63
C VAL A 24 -25.04 53.50 41.70
N LEU A 25 -24.80 52.20 41.45
CA LEU A 25 -24.66 51.20 42.48
C LEU A 25 -23.38 50.45 42.24
N ALA A 26 -22.42 50.65 43.13
CA ALA A 26 -21.16 49.92 43.16
C ALA A 26 -21.41 48.49 43.63
N ALA A 27 -21.26 47.55 42.73
CA ALA A 27 -21.19 46.12 43.05
C ALA A 27 -19.72 45.69 42.86
N ALA A 28 -19.09 45.27 43.93
CA ALA A 28 -17.77 44.67 43.91
C ALA A 28 -17.83 43.35 43.14
N ALA A 29 -17.21 43.32 41.96
CA ALA A 29 -17.07 42.11 41.18
C ALA A 29 -15.83 41.34 41.68
N ALA A 30 -16.02 40.25 42.35
CA ALA A 30 -14.99 39.25 42.57
C ALA A 30 -14.62 38.63 41.20
N ALA A 31 -13.42 38.81 40.76
CA ALA A 31 -12.86 38.17 39.56
C ALA A 31 -12.71 36.65 39.83
N PRO A 32 -13.26 35.77 38.98
CA PRO A 32 -12.91 34.37 39.09
C PRO A 32 -11.48 34.17 38.58
N VAL A 33 -10.61 33.61 39.44
CA VAL A 33 -9.33 33.07 39.06
C VAL A 33 -9.58 31.91 38.13
N MET A 34 -9.44 32.12 36.84
CA MET A 34 -9.40 31.05 35.85
C MET A 34 -8.10 30.27 36.05
N ALA A 35 -8.17 29.12 36.72
CA ALA A 35 -7.11 28.15 36.72
C ALA A 35 -6.95 27.68 35.28
N ALA A 36 -5.88 28.10 34.63
CA ALA A 36 -5.47 27.52 33.33
C ALA A 36 -5.11 26.06 33.57
N GLY A 37 -6.09 25.18 33.33
CA GLY A 37 -5.84 23.75 33.24
C GLY A 37 -4.87 23.53 32.07
N VAL A 38 -3.62 23.23 32.38
CA VAL A 38 -2.68 22.66 31.40
C VAL A 38 -3.23 21.31 31.04
N SER A 39 -3.96 21.24 29.93
CA SER A 39 -4.33 19.98 29.31
C SER A 39 -3.04 19.32 28.85
N ALA A 40 -2.53 18.39 29.63
CA ALA A 40 -1.46 17.51 29.15
C ALA A 40 -1.99 16.79 27.91
N ALA A 41 -1.33 17.01 26.78
CA ALA A 41 -1.56 16.19 25.61
C ALA A 41 -1.42 14.73 26.06
N PRO A 42 -2.32 13.81 25.66
CA PRO A 42 -2.11 12.41 25.94
C PRO A 42 -0.74 12.04 25.39
N ALA A 43 0.09 11.41 26.24
CA ALA A 43 1.31 10.79 25.81
C ALA A 43 0.96 9.88 24.60
N PRO A 44 1.80 9.84 23.54
CA PRO A 44 1.58 8.90 22.46
C PRO A 44 1.41 7.54 23.11
N ALA A 45 0.28 6.89 22.82
CA ALA A 45 0.06 5.52 23.26
C ALA A 45 1.30 4.75 22.78
N GLU A 46 2.04 4.17 23.71
CA GLU A 46 3.11 3.24 23.42
C GLU A 46 2.45 2.16 22.55
N ALA A 47 2.76 2.18 21.24
CA ALA A 47 2.20 1.22 20.30
C ALA A 47 2.61 -0.14 20.85
N ALA A 48 1.64 -0.89 21.37
CA ALA A 48 1.86 -2.27 21.72
C ALA A 48 2.57 -2.89 20.51
N SER A 49 3.75 -3.44 20.72
CA SER A 49 4.57 -4.05 19.67
C SER A 49 3.69 -5.11 19.00
N GLU A 50 3.00 -4.71 17.92
CA GLU A 50 2.31 -5.68 17.08
C GLU A 50 3.38 -6.61 16.54
N ARG A 51 3.13 -7.92 16.65
CA ARG A 51 4.09 -8.90 16.13
C ARG A 51 4.41 -8.58 14.66
N PRO A 52 5.63 -8.86 14.19
CA PRO A 52 5.98 -8.69 12.78
C PRO A 52 4.99 -9.40 11.84
N LEU A 53 4.64 -8.75 10.74
CA LEU A 53 3.68 -9.28 9.78
C LEU A 53 4.29 -10.43 8.96
N VAL A 54 3.49 -11.45 8.67
CA VAL A 54 3.81 -12.49 7.70
C VAL A 54 3.16 -12.14 6.37
N ILE A 55 3.98 -11.84 5.36
CA ILE A 55 3.56 -11.39 4.04
C ILE A 55 3.93 -12.44 3.01
N ALA A 56 2.92 -13.04 2.37
CA ALA A 56 3.11 -14.14 1.44
C ALA A 56 3.51 -13.61 0.05
N HIS A 57 4.80 -13.72 -0.29
CA HIS A 57 5.41 -13.26 -1.54
C HIS A 57 4.84 -13.97 -2.76
N ARG A 58 4.07 -13.25 -3.59
CA ARG A 58 3.31 -13.79 -4.74
C ARG A 58 2.37 -14.92 -4.33
N GLY A 59 1.80 -14.82 -3.11
CA GLY A 59 1.10 -15.88 -2.42
C GLY A 59 2.03 -16.89 -1.76
N ALA A 60 1.54 -18.08 -1.41
CA ALA A 60 2.36 -19.17 -0.86
C ALA A 60 3.20 -19.84 -1.98
N SER A 61 4.07 -19.06 -2.62
CA SER A 61 4.73 -19.40 -3.89
C SER A 61 5.78 -20.51 -3.79
N HIS A 62 6.19 -20.88 -2.57
CA HIS A 62 6.97 -22.11 -2.39
C HIS A 62 6.17 -23.35 -2.78
N TYR A 63 4.88 -23.37 -2.51
CA TYR A 63 3.99 -24.53 -2.64
C TYR A 63 3.11 -24.51 -3.87
N ALA A 64 2.69 -23.34 -4.32
CA ALA A 64 1.79 -23.12 -5.44
C ALA A 64 2.41 -22.18 -6.49
N PRO A 65 1.91 -22.16 -7.74
CA PRO A 65 2.45 -21.28 -8.77
C PRO A 65 2.25 -19.80 -8.38
N GLU A 66 3.34 -19.02 -8.41
CA GLU A 66 3.35 -17.61 -8.03
C GLU A 66 2.30 -16.79 -8.77
N ASN A 67 1.74 -15.77 -8.12
CA ASN A 67 0.78 -14.84 -8.70
C ASN A 67 -0.48 -15.52 -9.29
N THR A 68 -0.91 -16.67 -8.74
CA THR A 68 -2.15 -17.36 -9.12
C THR A 68 -3.14 -17.41 -7.96
N MET A 69 -4.43 -17.67 -8.27
CA MET A 69 -5.42 -17.83 -7.21
C MET A 69 -5.10 -19.01 -6.28
N ALA A 70 -4.53 -20.10 -6.79
CA ALA A 70 -4.08 -21.23 -5.97
C ALA A 70 -3.03 -20.81 -4.93
N ALA A 71 -2.06 -19.94 -5.29
CA ALA A 71 -1.07 -19.45 -4.37
C ALA A 71 -1.66 -18.46 -3.34
N PHE A 72 -2.58 -17.61 -3.76
CA PHE A 72 -3.24 -16.65 -2.87
C PHE A 72 -4.19 -17.33 -1.89
N ASP A 73 -5.02 -18.25 -2.34
CA ASP A 73 -5.91 -19.00 -1.46
C ASP A 73 -5.12 -19.80 -0.42
N LEU A 74 -4.04 -20.46 -0.84
CA LEU A 74 -3.15 -21.17 0.09
C LEU A 74 -2.48 -20.23 1.10
N ALA A 75 -2.04 -19.04 0.68
CA ALA A 75 -1.47 -18.06 1.60
C ALA A 75 -2.48 -17.62 2.67
N MET A 76 -3.73 -17.41 2.27
CA MET A 76 -4.81 -17.07 3.20
C MET A 76 -5.20 -18.24 4.11
N ASP A 77 -5.17 -19.49 3.62
CA ASP A 77 -5.37 -20.69 4.42
C ASP A 77 -4.26 -20.88 5.47
N LEU A 78 -3.02 -20.52 5.11
CA LEU A 78 -1.86 -20.48 6.00
C LEU A 78 -1.84 -19.23 6.90
N ARG A 79 -2.92 -18.41 6.88
CA ARG A 79 -3.11 -17.25 7.75
C ARG A 79 -2.08 -16.13 7.60
N SER A 80 -1.51 -15.96 6.40
CA SER A 80 -0.68 -14.77 6.12
C SER A 80 -1.46 -13.49 6.43
N ASP A 81 -0.80 -12.51 7.02
CA ASP A 81 -1.40 -11.20 7.33
C ASP A 81 -1.75 -10.45 6.03
N LEU A 82 -0.80 -10.46 5.08
CA LEU A 82 -0.98 -9.91 3.74
C LEU A 82 -0.60 -10.95 2.68
N VAL A 83 -1.30 -10.92 1.57
CA VAL A 83 -0.86 -11.52 0.31
C VAL A 83 -0.12 -10.44 -0.47
N GLU A 84 1.10 -10.73 -0.89
CA GLU A 84 1.84 -9.84 -1.80
C GLU A 84 1.69 -10.33 -3.23
N THR A 85 1.65 -9.40 -4.21
CA THR A 85 1.52 -9.71 -5.64
C THR A 85 1.96 -8.56 -6.53
N ASP A 86 2.36 -8.89 -7.77
CA ASP A 86 2.92 -7.96 -8.76
C ASP A 86 1.89 -7.60 -9.85
N VAL A 87 1.57 -6.32 -10.02
CA VAL A 87 0.64 -5.87 -11.05
C VAL A 87 1.33 -5.29 -12.27
N GLN A 88 0.85 -5.69 -13.45
CA GLN A 88 1.23 -5.15 -14.75
C GLN A 88 -0.03 -4.94 -15.61
N ARG A 89 0.12 -4.31 -16.80
CA ARG A 89 -1.00 -3.99 -17.69
C ARG A 89 -0.84 -4.62 -19.05
N THR A 90 -1.88 -5.30 -19.53
CA THR A 90 -1.95 -5.88 -20.89
C THR A 90 -2.00 -4.80 -21.97
N LYS A 91 -1.81 -5.22 -23.23
CA LYS A 91 -1.90 -4.35 -24.40
C LYS A 91 -3.23 -3.61 -24.50
N ASP A 92 -4.33 -4.24 -24.13
CA ASP A 92 -5.69 -3.71 -24.16
C ASP A 92 -6.17 -3.14 -22.82
N GLY A 93 -5.22 -2.88 -21.88
CA GLY A 93 -5.46 -2.09 -20.68
C GLY A 93 -5.97 -2.86 -19.45
N VAL A 94 -6.00 -4.19 -19.45
CA VAL A 94 -6.40 -4.98 -18.28
C VAL A 94 -5.24 -5.12 -17.31
N LEU A 95 -5.48 -4.88 -16.00
CA LEU A 95 -4.49 -5.13 -14.96
C LEU A 95 -4.45 -6.61 -14.59
N VAL A 96 -3.30 -7.23 -14.77
CA VAL A 96 -3.03 -8.66 -14.52
C VAL A 96 -1.89 -8.83 -13.53
N LEU A 97 -1.86 -9.98 -12.85
CA LEU A 97 -0.86 -10.26 -11.82
C LEU A 97 0.22 -11.21 -12.36
N VAL A 98 1.41 -10.66 -12.57
CA VAL A 98 2.58 -11.39 -13.05
C VAL A 98 3.85 -10.60 -12.72
N HIS A 99 4.90 -11.30 -12.30
CA HIS A 99 6.16 -10.66 -11.88
C HIS A 99 7.00 -10.18 -13.06
N ASP A 100 7.32 -11.10 -13.98
CA ASP A 100 8.23 -10.80 -15.10
C ASP A 100 7.54 -9.90 -16.13
N THR A 101 8.30 -9.08 -16.82
CA THR A 101 7.77 -8.24 -17.91
C THR A 101 7.38 -9.05 -19.14
N ASP A 102 7.75 -10.33 -19.21
CA ASP A 102 7.28 -11.28 -20.21
C ASP A 102 6.61 -12.51 -19.57
N LEU A 103 5.88 -13.27 -20.39
CA LEU A 103 5.02 -14.35 -19.95
C LEU A 103 5.65 -15.76 -20.05
N LYS A 104 6.95 -15.86 -20.43
CA LYS A 104 7.55 -17.15 -20.79
C LYS A 104 7.81 -18.07 -19.60
N ARG A 105 8.39 -17.54 -18.53
CA ARG A 105 8.83 -18.36 -17.38
C ARG A 105 7.69 -19.05 -16.66
N THR A 106 6.56 -18.38 -16.52
CA THR A 106 5.44 -18.84 -15.67
C THR A 106 4.21 -19.22 -16.47
N THR A 107 4.29 -19.29 -17.81
CA THR A 107 3.17 -19.72 -18.65
C THR A 107 3.61 -20.59 -19.84
N ASN A 108 2.64 -21.17 -20.51
CA ASN A 108 2.83 -21.91 -21.76
C ASN A 108 2.70 -21.03 -23.02
N ILE A 109 3.01 -19.72 -22.94
CA ILE A 109 2.76 -18.78 -24.04
C ILE A 109 3.52 -19.14 -25.32
N GLU A 110 4.77 -19.62 -25.22
CA GLU A 110 5.57 -20.01 -26.38
C GLU A 110 4.97 -21.21 -27.12
N GLN A 111 4.36 -22.15 -26.38
CA GLN A 111 3.64 -23.28 -26.96
C GLN A 111 2.30 -22.86 -27.56
N ARG A 112 1.60 -21.91 -26.91
CA ARG A 112 0.28 -21.47 -27.34
C ARG A 112 0.33 -20.53 -28.54
N TYR A 113 1.39 -19.72 -28.64
CA TYR A 113 1.60 -18.71 -29.70
C TYR A 113 3.05 -18.79 -30.24
N PRO A 114 3.42 -19.90 -30.91
CA PRO A 114 4.79 -20.10 -31.38
C PRO A 114 5.20 -19.06 -32.42
N GLY A 115 6.48 -18.66 -32.41
CA GLY A 115 7.06 -17.71 -33.38
C GLY A 115 6.60 -16.27 -33.24
N ARG A 116 5.93 -15.92 -32.16
CA ARG A 116 5.51 -14.54 -31.88
C ARG A 116 6.72 -13.65 -31.65
N ARG A 117 6.67 -12.39 -32.17
CA ARG A 117 7.76 -11.42 -32.05
C ARG A 117 8.01 -10.95 -30.61
N SER A 118 6.97 -10.88 -29.77
CA SER A 118 7.06 -10.45 -28.38
C SER A 118 6.11 -11.24 -27.49
N TYR A 119 6.58 -11.66 -26.34
CA TYR A 119 5.80 -12.28 -25.27
C TYR A 119 5.65 -11.36 -24.06
N ALA A 120 5.99 -10.06 -24.22
CA ALA A 120 5.85 -9.10 -23.15
C ALA A 120 4.38 -8.90 -22.76
N VAL A 121 4.13 -8.69 -21.46
CA VAL A 121 2.77 -8.45 -20.93
C VAL A 121 2.11 -7.28 -21.65
N LYS A 122 2.84 -6.18 -21.82
CA LYS A 122 2.34 -4.95 -22.51
C LYS A 122 2.00 -5.14 -24.00
N ASP A 123 2.51 -6.20 -24.63
CA ASP A 123 2.29 -6.50 -26.04
C ASP A 123 1.24 -7.63 -26.24
N THR A 124 0.70 -8.20 -25.15
CA THR A 124 -0.24 -9.31 -25.15
C THR A 124 -1.60 -8.84 -24.63
N THR A 125 -2.68 -9.18 -25.32
CA THR A 125 -4.05 -8.83 -24.93
C THR A 125 -4.58 -9.73 -23.82
N TRP A 126 -5.56 -9.25 -23.07
CA TRP A 126 -6.26 -10.07 -22.08
C TRP A 126 -6.92 -11.31 -22.69
N ALA A 127 -7.47 -11.16 -23.90
CA ALA A 127 -8.06 -12.29 -24.62
C ALA A 127 -7.06 -13.43 -24.83
N GLU A 128 -5.79 -13.13 -25.04
CA GLU A 128 -4.70 -14.10 -25.16
C GLU A 128 -4.25 -14.61 -23.77
N ILE A 129 -3.96 -13.70 -22.83
CA ILE A 129 -3.41 -14.03 -21.49
C ILE A 129 -4.34 -14.97 -20.72
N LYS A 130 -5.65 -14.72 -20.74
CA LYS A 130 -6.63 -15.55 -20.01
C LYS A 130 -6.68 -17.01 -20.45
N THR A 131 -6.11 -17.35 -21.63
CA THR A 131 -6.06 -18.73 -22.17
C THR A 131 -4.81 -19.48 -21.75
N LEU A 132 -3.81 -18.80 -21.19
CA LEU A 132 -2.52 -19.39 -20.84
C LEU A 132 -2.65 -20.28 -19.59
N ASP A 133 -1.88 -21.36 -19.59
CA ASP A 133 -1.66 -22.15 -18.39
C ASP A 133 -0.50 -21.51 -17.60
N ALA A 134 -0.81 -21.04 -16.41
CA ALA A 134 0.14 -20.40 -15.49
C ALA A 134 0.50 -21.33 -14.30
N GLY A 135 0.13 -22.61 -14.34
CA GLY A 135 0.34 -23.52 -13.22
C GLY A 135 1.21 -24.73 -13.52
N SER A 136 1.14 -25.29 -14.74
CA SER A 136 1.85 -26.53 -15.11
C SER A 136 3.37 -26.45 -14.97
N TRP A 137 3.96 -25.27 -15.09
CA TRP A 137 5.39 -25.04 -14.88
C TRP A 137 5.83 -25.33 -13.44
N LYS A 138 4.94 -25.15 -12.47
CA LYS A 138 5.21 -25.40 -11.04
C LYS A 138 5.03 -26.88 -10.71
N ALA A 139 3.89 -27.47 -11.09
CA ALA A 139 3.60 -28.89 -10.93
C ALA A 139 2.34 -29.29 -11.72
N ALA A 140 2.26 -30.57 -12.11
CA ALA A 140 1.15 -31.08 -12.90
C ALA A 140 -0.23 -30.90 -12.25
N LYS A 141 -0.32 -30.92 -10.91
CA LYS A 141 -1.57 -30.70 -10.16
C LYS A 141 -2.16 -29.30 -10.34
N TYR A 142 -1.35 -28.33 -10.78
CA TYR A 142 -1.78 -26.95 -11.04
C TYR A 142 -2.07 -26.66 -12.52
N ARG A 143 -2.14 -27.73 -13.34
CA ARG A 143 -2.50 -27.56 -14.75
C ARG A 143 -3.82 -26.82 -14.89
N GLY A 144 -3.83 -25.80 -15.74
CA GLY A 144 -5.02 -25.00 -15.98
C GLY A 144 -5.19 -23.79 -15.08
N GLU A 145 -4.32 -23.57 -14.07
CA GLU A 145 -4.26 -22.29 -13.36
C GLU A 145 -4.07 -21.14 -14.34
N ARG A 146 -4.65 -19.99 -14.02
CA ARG A 146 -4.67 -18.82 -14.89
C ARG A 146 -3.98 -17.64 -14.22
N ILE A 147 -3.46 -16.72 -15.03
CA ILE A 147 -3.06 -15.39 -14.56
C ILE A 147 -4.34 -14.65 -14.15
N PRO A 148 -4.48 -14.22 -12.88
CA PRO A 148 -5.66 -13.49 -12.43
C PRO A 148 -5.58 -12.00 -12.81
N THR A 149 -6.74 -11.35 -12.86
CA THR A 149 -6.82 -9.88 -12.92
C THR A 149 -6.73 -9.27 -11.51
N LEU A 150 -6.28 -8.02 -11.40
CA LEU A 150 -6.31 -7.30 -10.13
C LEU A 150 -7.72 -7.26 -9.52
N SER A 151 -8.75 -7.02 -10.33
CA SER A 151 -10.15 -7.01 -9.85
C SER A 151 -10.58 -8.34 -9.24
N SER A 152 -10.11 -9.48 -9.78
CA SER A 152 -10.46 -10.79 -9.23
C SER A 152 -9.80 -11.05 -7.88
N VAL A 153 -8.54 -10.60 -7.70
CA VAL A 153 -7.82 -10.77 -6.43
C VAL A 153 -8.34 -9.82 -5.36
N VAL A 154 -8.62 -8.55 -5.69
CA VAL A 154 -9.26 -7.60 -4.78
C VAL A 154 -10.56 -8.17 -4.21
N ARG A 155 -11.40 -8.76 -5.07
CA ARG A 155 -12.63 -9.42 -4.62
C ARG A 155 -12.33 -10.59 -3.67
N ARG A 156 -11.40 -11.49 -4.04
CA ARG A 156 -11.04 -12.66 -3.23
C ARG A 156 -10.48 -12.26 -1.86
N VAL A 157 -9.57 -11.29 -1.82
CA VAL A 157 -8.99 -10.78 -0.56
C VAL A 157 -10.08 -10.22 0.37
N LYS A 158 -11.04 -9.45 -0.16
CA LYS A 158 -12.19 -8.96 0.62
C LYS A 158 -13.07 -10.09 1.14
N GLU A 159 -13.44 -11.05 0.29
CA GLU A 159 -14.25 -12.23 0.66
C GLU A 159 -13.59 -13.00 1.81
N ARG A 160 -12.28 -13.17 1.76
CA ARG A 160 -11.48 -13.89 2.74
C ARG A 160 -11.07 -13.03 3.95
N ARG A 161 -11.39 -11.74 3.97
CA ARG A 161 -10.98 -10.75 5.00
C ARG A 161 -9.46 -10.74 5.24
N SER A 162 -8.68 -10.97 4.20
CA SER A 162 -7.22 -10.96 4.19
C SER A 162 -6.69 -9.56 3.86
N GLY A 163 -5.36 -9.39 3.85
CA GLY A 163 -4.69 -8.17 3.43
C GLY A 163 -4.02 -8.30 2.05
N LEU A 164 -3.65 -7.17 1.46
CA LEU A 164 -2.97 -7.08 0.17
C LEU A 164 -1.81 -6.08 0.25
N LEU A 165 -0.62 -6.52 -0.15
CA LEU A 165 0.52 -5.68 -0.50
C LEU A 165 0.73 -5.77 -2.02
N LEU A 166 0.40 -4.71 -2.76
CA LEU A 166 0.44 -4.70 -4.22
C LEU A 166 1.72 -4.04 -4.73
N GLU A 167 2.60 -4.77 -5.41
CA GLU A 167 3.74 -4.19 -6.10
C GLU A 167 3.34 -3.67 -7.49
N LEU A 168 3.60 -2.39 -7.77
CA LEU A 168 3.53 -1.84 -9.12
C LEU A 168 4.82 -2.20 -9.87
N LYS A 169 4.72 -3.20 -10.76
CA LYS A 169 5.88 -3.74 -11.48
C LYS A 169 6.20 -2.93 -12.72
N SER A 170 7.43 -2.43 -12.80
CA SER A 170 7.91 -1.63 -13.96
C SER A 170 6.90 -0.58 -14.44
N PRO A 171 6.38 0.31 -13.55
CA PRO A 171 5.26 1.22 -13.86
C PRO A 171 5.59 2.21 -14.99
N SER A 172 6.87 2.47 -15.25
CA SER A 172 7.33 3.28 -16.38
C SER A 172 6.89 2.73 -17.75
N LEU A 173 6.65 1.41 -17.85
CA LEU A 173 6.08 0.78 -19.05
C LEU A 173 4.58 1.06 -19.24
N TYR A 174 3.90 1.56 -18.20
CA TYR A 174 2.45 1.64 -18.10
C TYR A 174 1.97 3.02 -17.62
N PRO A 175 2.19 4.10 -18.39
CA PRO A 175 1.78 5.44 -17.98
C PRO A 175 0.32 5.48 -17.47
N GLY A 176 0.10 6.03 -16.26
CA GLY A 176 -1.21 6.12 -15.63
C GLY A 176 -1.71 4.83 -14.96
N ILE A 177 -0.83 3.86 -14.70
CA ILE A 177 -1.20 2.62 -13.98
C ILE A 177 -1.65 2.91 -12.56
N GLU A 178 -1.07 3.92 -11.91
CA GLU A 178 -1.42 4.35 -10.55
C GLU A 178 -2.91 4.76 -10.46
N GLN A 179 -3.36 5.62 -11.38
CA GLN A 179 -4.75 6.06 -11.46
C GLN A 179 -5.69 4.90 -11.80
N GLN A 180 -5.22 3.93 -12.59
CA GLN A 180 -6.03 2.78 -12.96
C GLN A 180 -6.23 1.83 -11.78
N ILE A 181 -5.20 1.59 -10.97
CA ILE A 181 -5.27 0.80 -9.73
C ILE A 181 -6.24 1.47 -8.75
N ASP A 182 -6.06 2.77 -8.49
CA ASP A 182 -6.93 3.53 -7.59
C ASP A 182 -8.40 3.47 -8.02
N ARG A 183 -8.71 3.61 -9.31
CA ARG A 183 -10.09 3.45 -9.83
C ARG A 183 -10.67 2.07 -9.52
N ILE A 184 -9.89 0.98 -9.68
CA ILE A 184 -10.34 -0.38 -9.36
C ILE A 184 -10.57 -0.51 -7.85
N PHE A 185 -9.67 -0.01 -7.03
CA PHE A 185 -9.79 -0.06 -5.57
C PHE A 185 -11.02 0.71 -5.07
N ARG A 186 -11.27 1.90 -5.59
CA ARG A 186 -12.48 2.69 -5.25
C ARG A 186 -13.76 2.01 -5.73
N ALA A 187 -13.81 1.58 -6.99
CA ALA A 187 -15.00 0.95 -7.56
C ALA A 187 -15.40 -0.35 -6.85
N SER A 188 -14.42 -1.09 -6.30
CA SER A 188 -14.66 -2.32 -5.53
C SER A 188 -14.90 -2.09 -4.04
N GLY A 189 -14.83 -0.84 -3.54
CA GLY A 189 -14.86 -0.51 -2.12
C GLY A 189 -13.61 -1.00 -1.37
N PHE A 190 -12.51 -1.26 -2.08
CA PHE A 190 -11.29 -1.79 -1.47
C PHE A 190 -10.51 -0.70 -0.72
N VAL A 191 -10.59 0.57 -1.15
CA VAL A 191 -10.07 1.72 -0.38
C VAL A 191 -10.71 1.79 0.99
N SER A 192 -12.05 1.72 1.07
CA SER A 192 -12.76 1.73 2.36
C SER A 192 -12.41 0.52 3.22
N TYR A 193 -12.28 -0.66 2.61
CA TYR A 193 -11.80 -1.86 3.28
C TYR A 193 -10.40 -1.67 3.86
N GLY A 194 -9.47 -1.14 3.07
CA GLY A 194 -8.09 -0.86 3.50
C GLY A 194 -8.03 0.11 4.67
N ARG A 195 -8.78 1.22 4.60
CA ARG A 195 -8.86 2.20 5.69
C ARG A 195 -9.44 1.63 6.99
N ALA A 196 -10.41 0.73 6.88
CA ALA A 196 -11.04 0.10 8.04
C ALA A 196 -10.16 -0.98 8.69
N THR A 197 -9.26 -1.60 7.95
CA THR A 197 -8.49 -2.76 8.41
C THR A 197 -6.98 -2.53 8.54
N GLY A 198 -6.44 -1.46 7.92
CA GLY A 198 -4.99 -1.25 7.78
C GLY A 198 -4.28 -2.24 6.83
N LYS A 199 -5.05 -3.12 6.15
CA LYS A 199 -4.51 -4.30 5.46
C LYS A 199 -4.36 -4.14 3.94
N VAL A 200 -4.40 -2.92 3.41
CA VAL A 200 -4.19 -2.68 1.97
C VAL A 200 -3.10 -1.66 1.79
N GLN A 201 -2.08 -2.03 1.03
CA GLN A 201 -0.86 -1.24 0.88
C GLN A 201 -0.33 -1.41 -0.55
N VAL A 202 0.43 -0.45 -1.04
CA VAL A 202 1.09 -0.52 -2.36
C VAL A 202 2.60 -0.30 -2.21
N GLN A 203 3.39 -0.91 -3.09
CA GLN A 203 4.85 -0.72 -3.10
C GLN A 203 5.42 -0.73 -4.51
N SER A 204 6.61 -0.19 -4.70
CA SER A 204 7.35 -0.27 -5.97
C SER A 204 8.83 0.07 -5.78
N PHE A 205 9.68 -0.41 -6.70
CA PHE A 205 11.04 0.09 -6.89
C PHE A 205 11.09 1.47 -7.57
N ASP A 206 10.00 1.90 -8.20
CA ASP A 206 9.90 3.24 -8.82
C ASP A 206 9.31 4.22 -7.80
N PHE A 207 10.19 4.93 -7.09
CA PHE A 207 9.80 5.93 -6.08
C PHE A 207 8.97 7.07 -6.68
N THR A 208 9.20 7.40 -7.96
CA THR A 208 8.41 8.41 -8.65
C THR A 208 6.96 7.95 -8.85
N SER A 209 6.77 6.67 -9.19
CA SER A 209 5.44 6.06 -9.26
C SER A 209 4.75 6.06 -7.89
N MET A 210 5.47 5.71 -6.82
CA MET A 210 4.90 5.74 -5.46
C MET A 210 4.52 7.16 -5.03
N LYS A 211 5.34 8.16 -5.34
CA LYS A 211 5.01 9.57 -5.08
C LYS A 211 3.76 10.02 -5.84
N ARG A 212 3.59 9.56 -7.10
CA ARG A 212 2.34 9.79 -7.86
C ARG A 212 1.15 9.08 -7.23
N TYR A 213 1.32 7.83 -6.77
CA TYR A 213 0.24 7.10 -6.10
C TYR A 213 -0.19 7.78 -4.80
N HIS A 214 0.78 8.18 -3.96
CA HIS A 214 0.51 8.94 -2.73
C HIS A 214 -0.25 10.25 -3.02
N ALA A 215 0.07 10.95 -4.10
CA ALA A 215 -0.69 12.16 -4.49
C ALA A 215 -2.14 11.87 -4.93
N ILE A 216 -2.43 10.65 -5.43
CA ILE A 216 -3.78 10.21 -5.82
C ILE A 216 -4.63 9.81 -4.60
N ASP A 217 -4.05 9.04 -3.69
CA ASP A 217 -4.68 8.63 -2.42
C ASP A 217 -3.68 8.74 -1.26
N PRO A 218 -3.61 9.91 -0.57
CA PRO A 218 -2.69 10.11 0.56
C PRO A 218 -2.97 9.22 1.77
N TRP A 219 -4.07 8.48 1.78
CA TRP A 219 -4.44 7.55 2.85
C TRP A 219 -4.05 6.10 2.56
N MET A 220 -3.61 5.81 1.35
CA MET A 220 -3.12 4.48 1.00
C MET A 220 -1.65 4.38 1.41
N PRO A 221 -1.29 3.46 2.31
CA PRO A 221 0.11 3.28 2.68
C PRO A 221 0.96 2.91 1.45
N VAL A 222 2.06 3.64 1.27
CA VAL A 222 2.99 3.44 0.15
C VAL A 222 4.35 2.99 0.65
N GLY A 223 4.90 1.93 0.05
CA GLY A 223 6.20 1.34 0.34
C GLY A 223 7.23 1.56 -0.77
N LEU A 224 8.44 1.91 -0.39
CA LEU A 224 9.59 2.06 -1.26
C LEU A 224 10.43 0.79 -1.21
N LEU A 225 10.42 0.01 -2.30
CA LEU A 225 11.26 -1.17 -2.43
C LEU A 225 12.70 -0.77 -2.72
N GLY A 226 13.63 -1.19 -1.87
CA GLY A 226 15.05 -0.88 -2.00
C GLY A 226 15.64 -0.32 -0.71
N ARG A 227 16.91 0.11 -0.81
CA ARG A 227 17.65 0.65 0.33
C ARG A 227 18.16 2.05 -0.04
N PRO A 228 17.31 3.11 0.11
CA PRO A 228 17.80 4.49 -0.02
C PRO A 228 18.94 4.74 0.97
N TYR A 229 19.82 5.67 0.63
CA TYR A 229 20.87 6.09 1.54
C TYR A 229 20.26 6.85 2.73
N ARG A 230 20.94 6.83 3.89
CA ARG A 230 20.46 7.50 5.11
C ARG A 230 20.17 8.98 4.92
N TRP A 231 21.00 9.67 4.13
CA TRP A 231 20.81 11.10 3.84
C TRP A 231 19.63 11.40 2.88
N GLU A 232 19.02 10.39 2.26
CA GLU A 232 17.83 10.54 1.42
C GLU A 232 16.54 10.37 2.22
N LEU A 233 16.60 9.79 3.43
CA LEU A 233 15.41 9.42 4.18
C LEU A 233 14.53 10.63 4.55
N ASP A 234 15.14 11.77 4.87
CA ASP A 234 14.40 13.00 5.20
C ASP A 234 13.52 13.48 4.04
N ASP A 235 13.95 13.28 2.79
CA ASP A 235 13.19 13.62 1.58
C ASP A 235 12.09 12.60 1.22
N LEU A 236 12.08 11.45 1.87
CA LEU A 236 11.18 10.33 1.60
C LEU A 236 10.05 10.18 2.63
N THR A 237 9.95 11.07 3.63
CA THR A 237 8.96 11.02 4.73
C THR A 237 7.49 11.15 4.28
N TRP A 238 7.24 11.36 2.99
CA TRP A 238 5.92 11.25 2.37
C TRP A 238 5.47 9.79 2.15
N ALA A 239 6.41 8.82 2.24
CA ALA A 239 6.10 7.39 2.16
C ALA A 239 5.95 6.81 3.58
N ASP A 240 5.21 5.72 3.69
CA ASP A 240 4.96 5.06 4.97
C ASP A 240 5.99 3.98 5.28
N GLN A 241 6.61 3.41 4.22
CA GLN A 241 7.46 2.23 4.36
C GLN A 241 8.72 2.34 3.50
N VAL A 242 9.82 1.77 4.03
CA VAL A 242 11.03 1.45 3.26
C VAL A 242 11.30 -0.04 3.42
N ASN A 243 11.22 -0.77 2.29
CA ASN A 243 11.25 -2.22 2.24
C ASN A 243 12.56 -2.71 1.57
N PRO A 244 13.66 -2.86 2.31
CA PRO A 244 14.95 -3.28 1.77
C PRO A 244 15.02 -4.79 1.54
N ASN A 245 15.94 -5.22 0.67
CA ASN A 245 16.38 -6.60 0.65
C ASN A 245 17.02 -6.98 2.00
N TYR A 246 16.72 -8.16 2.53
CA TYR A 246 17.13 -8.59 3.86
C TYR A 246 18.67 -8.70 4.03
N LEU A 247 19.43 -8.92 2.96
CA LEU A 247 20.89 -8.92 2.99
C LEU A 247 21.49 -7.51 2.94
N ALA A 248 20.71 -6.51 2.50
CA ALA A 248 21.16 -5.13 2.34
C ALA A 248 20.89 -4.24 3.56
N SER A 249 20.18 -4.72 4.58
CA SER A 249 19.83 -3.95 5.78
C SER A 249 20.42 -4.58 7.04
N ASP A 250 20.91 -3.76 7.95
CA ASP A 250 21.33 -4.14 9.27
C ASP A 250 20.43 -3.52 10.35
N ALA A 251 20.59 -3.93 11.62
CA ALA A 251 19.79 -3.41 12.73
C ALA A 251 19.92 -1.88 12.90
N THR A 252 21.07 -1.30 12.55
CA THR A 252 21.27 0.14 12.63
C THR A 252 20.44 0.86 11.57
N TYR A 253 20.40 0.32 10.35
CA TYR A 253 19.59 0.87 9.28
C TYR A 253 18.09 0.81 9.62
N VAL A 254 17.62 -0.31 10.18
CA VAL A 254 16.20 -0.45 10.59
C VAL A 254 15.85 0.54 11.69
N ARG A 255 16.71 0.73 12.69
CA ARG A 255 16.51 1.77 13.72
C ARG A 255 16.44 3.18 13.12
N ASP A 256 17.29 3.48 12.12
CA ASP A 256 17.25 4.78 11.45
C ASP A 256 15.93 4.98 10.68
N LEU A 257 15.39 3.92 10.04
CA LEU A 257 14.07 3.96 9.42
C LEU A 257 12.97 4.25 10.44
N HIS A 258 12.96 3.54 11.58
CA HIS A 258 11.98 3.76 12.65
C HIS A 258 12.10 5.17 13.25
N ALA A 259 13.32 5.69 13.40
CA ALA A 259 13.53 7.05 13.90
C ALA A 259 12.94 8.14 12.97
N GLN A 260 12.79 7.84 11.69
CA GLN A 260 12.12 8.69 10.69
C GLN A 260 10.62 8.37 10.54
N GLY A 261 10.11 7.39 11.29
CA GLY A 261 8.70 7.00 11.26
C GLY A 261 8.33 5.98 10.19
N PHE A 262 9.30 5.41 9.46
CA PHE A 262 9.02 4.36 8.48
C PHE A 262 8.76 3.01 9.14
N VAL A 263 7.80 2.26 8.58
CA VAL A 263 7.67 0.82 8.76
C VAL A 263 8.64 0.12 7.78
N SER A 264 9.18 -1.04 8.16
CA SER A 264 10.12 -1.79 7.31
C SER A 264 9.72 -3.25 7.15
N TYR A 265 9.29 -3.62 5.94
CA TYR A 265 9.18 -5.02 5.54
C TYR A 265 10.42 -5.42 4.74
N THR A 266 10.84 -6.69 4.88
CA THR A 266 12.03 -7.14 4.16
C THR A 266 11.78 -8.40 3.35
N TRP A 267 12.48 -8.53 2.22
CA TRP A 267 12.25 -9.54 1.17
C TRP A 267 13.56 -10.12 0.62
N THR A 268 13.56 -11.31 0.01
CA THR A 268 12.60 -12.40 0.20
C THR A 268 13.25 -13.43 1.12
N VAL A 269 12.69 -13.65 2.30
CA VAL A 269 13.31 -14.47 3.36
C VAL A 269 12.61 -15.82 3.41
N ASN A 270 13.33 -16.91 3.08
CA ASN A 270 12.71 -18.22 2.85
C ASN A 270 13.21 -19.34 3.76
N ASP A 271 14.11 -19.05 4.67
CA ASP A 271 14.68 -20.00 5.62
C ASP A 271 14.66 -19.47 7.05
N GLU A 272 14.73 -20.36 8.01
CA GLU A 272 14.61 -20.06 9.43
C GLU A 272 15.73 -19.13 9.94
N ILE A 273 16.96 -19.32 9.44
CA ILE A 273 18.11 -18.50 9.84
C ILE A 273 17.88 -17.04 9.40
N GLY A 274 17.51 -16.86 8.15
CA GLY A 274 17.18 -15.53 7.60
C GLY A 274 16.01 -14.88 8.33
N MET A 275 14.96 -15.64 8.65
CA MET A 275 13.81 -15.13 9.38
C MET A 275 14.19 -14.66 10.79
N ASN A 276 14.95 -15.48 11.55
CA ASN A 276 15.43 -15.07 12.86
C ASN A 276 16.32 -13.82 12.77
N MET A 277 17.23 -13.79 11.80
CA MET A 277 18.12 -12.63 11.59
C MET A 277 17.36 -11.33 11.33
N VAL A 278 16.31 -11.32 10.50
CA VAL A 278 15.56 -10.10 10.21
C VAL A 278 14.67 -9.67 11.37
N LEU A 279 14.17 -10.61 12.15
CA LEU A 279 13.45 -10.33 13.41
C LEU A 279 14.38 -9.71 14.45
N ASP A 280 15.61 -10.21 14.61
CA ASP A 280 16.63 -9.64 15.50
C ASP A 280 17.07 -8.23 15.06
N ARG A 281 16.95 -7.91 13.77
CA ARG A 281 17.21 -6.57 13.25
C ARG A 281 16.05 -5.59 13.46
N GLY A 282 14.87 -6.09 13.87
CA GLY A 282 13.71 -5.28 14.21
C GLY A 282 12.81 -4.93 13.00
N HIS A 283 12.85 -5.70 11.91
CA HIS A 283 11.91 -5.49 10.81
C HIS A 283 10.45 -5.77 11.23
N ASP A 284 9.52 -4.95 10.76
CA ASP A 284 8.09 -5.02 11.10
C ASP A 284 7.32 -6.07 10.29
N GLY A 285 7.96 -6.67 9.28
CA GLY A 285 7.34 -7.73 8.50
C GLY A 285 8.33 -8.49 7.62
N ILE A 286 7.96 -9.75 7.35
CA ILE A 286 8.74 -10.69 6.53
C ILE A 286 7.97 -11.01 5.26
N ILE A 287 8.51 -10.64 4.11
CA ILE A 287 8.00 -11.06 2.79
C ILE A 287 8.67 -12.38 2.42
N THR A 288 7.89 -13.45 2.33
CA THR A 288 8.39 -14.84 2.21
C THR A 288 7.56 -15.69 1.25
N ASN A 289 8.19 -16.64 0.58
CA ASN A 289 7.50 -17.70 -0.17
C ASN A 289 6.92 -18.80 0.74
N ARG A 290 7.29 -18.80 2.03
CA ARG A 290 6.96 -19.82 3.03
C ARG A 290 6.28 -19.21 4.25
N PRO A 291 5.03 -18.75 4.13
CA PRO A 291 4.34 -18.10 5.24
C PRO A 291 4.13 -19.03 6.46
N ASP A 292 3.97 -20.34 6.25
CA ASP A 292 3.92 -21.36 7.28
C ASP A 292 5.19 -21.39 8.16
N LEU A 293 6.37 -21.33 7.51
CA LEU A 293 7.65 -21.30 8.23
C LEU A 293 7.79 -19.99 9.02
N ALA A 294 7.40 -18.85 8.44
CA ALA A 294 7.45 -17.56 9.14
C ALA A 294 6.57 -17.57 10.40
N HIS A 295 5.36 -18.13 10.31
CA HIS A 295 4.51 -18.31 11.49
C HIS A 295 5.15 -19.21 12.55
N SER A 296 5.76 -20.32 12.12
CA SER A 296 6.45 -21.24 13.05
C SER A 296 7.59 -20.55 13.78
N VAL A 297 8.39 -19.74 13.07
CA VAL A 297 9.49 -18.96 13.67
C VAL A 297 8.96 -17.92 14.66
N LEU A 298 7.91 -17.19 14.31
CA LEU A 298 7.29 -16.20 15.21
C LEU A 298 6.73 -16.86 16.47
N LEU A 299 6.05 -18.00 16.35
CA LEU A 299 5.53 -18.75 17.49
C LEU A 299 6.64 -19.27 18.43
N ALA A 300 7.78 -19.66 17.86
CA ALA A 300 8.91 -20.15 18.67
C ALA A 300 9.63 -19.02 19.46
N ARG A 301 9.37 -17.76 19.09
CA ARG A 301 9.99 -16.59 19.75
C ARG A 301 9.11 -15.98 20.85
N GLY A 302 7.88 -16.46 21.02
CA GLY A 302 6.95 -16.02 22.07
C GLY A 302 5.91 -15.09 21.58
#